data_f6e28d8637095f635883fd86f5b075fc
#
_entry.id   f6e28d8637095f635883fd86f5b075fc
#
_cell.length_a   1.000
_cell.length_b   1.000
_cell.length_c   1.000
_cell.angle_alpha   90.00
_cell.angle_beta   90.00
_cell.angle_gamma   90.00
#
_symmetry.space_group_name_H-M   'P 1'
#
loop_
_entity.id
_entity.type
_entity.pdbx_description
1 polymer ?
#
loop_
_entity_poly.entity_id
_entity_poly.type
_entity_poly.pdbx_seq_one_letter_code
_entity_poly.pdbx_strand_id
1 'polypeptide(L)'
;MTRKAEIVAVFAICTAXMTASGAFGGFAARADDPGVLYNGINQLRQACGPIAEDPRLTEAAQQHADDMLRNGVSGHIGSDGSSPQARIAAAGYRSRYSGEIVFWATGSAATPGEALDMWMQSPPHRAIILNCGFTAGGFATARDGNKMTAVGDFAAS
;
A
#
# COMPACT_ATOMS: atom_id res chain seq x y z
N MET A 1 18.75 -77.33 40.82
CA MET A 1 18.28 -77.08 39.46
C MET A 1 17.47 -75.83 39.45
N THR A 2 18.10 -74.68 39.13
CA THR A 2 17.53 -73.34 39.26
C THR A 2 17.06 -72.86 37.87
N ARG A 3 15.74 -72.66 37.71
CA ARG A 3 15.19 -72.08 36.46
C ARG A 3 15.23 -70.56 36.55
N LYS A 4 15.95 -69.95 35.63
CA LYS A 4 15.93 -68.50 35.48
C LYS A 4 14.70 -68.07 34.72
N ALA A 5 13.93 -67.16 35.31
CA ALA A 5 12.77 -66.55 34.64
C ALA A 5 13.28 -65.32 33.84
N GLU A 6 12.99 -65.32 32.53
CA GLU A 6 13.31 -64.17 31.68
C GLU A 6 12.09 -63.23 31.66
N ILE A 7 12.37 -61.99 32.00
CA ILE A 7 11.37 -60.93 31.97
C ILE A 7 11.51 -60.23 30.59
N VAL A 8 10.43 -60.38 29.78
CA VAL A 8 10.30 -59.69 28.50
C VAL A 8 9.69 -58.30 28.77
N ALA A 9 10.49 -57.26 28.58
CA ALA A 9 9.99 -55.90 28.67
C ALA A 9 9.36 -55.51 27.33
N VAL A 10 8.07 -55.21 27.36
CA VAL A 10 7.34 -54.71 26.21
C VAL A 10 7.44 -53.19 26.21
N PHE A 11 8.18 -52.64 25.23
CA PHE A 11 8.25 -51.21 25.03
C PHE A 11 7.03 -50.77 24.23
N ALA A 12 6.15 -50.03 24.87
CA ALA A 12 5.04 -49.38 24.16
C ALA A 12 5.58 -48.07 23.53
N ILE A 13 5.62 -48.04 22.18
CA ILE A 13 5.99 -46.88 21.45
C ILE A 13 4.76 -45.95 21.34
N CYS A 14 4.73 -44.89 22.12
CA CYS A 14 3.74 -43.82 21.98
C CYS A 14 4.13 -42.95 20.77
N THR A 15 3.46 -43.18 19.65
CA THR A 15 3.57 -42.24 18.51
C THR A 15 2.70 -41.01 18.80
N ALA A 16 3.34 -39.93 19.11
CA ALA A 16 2.64 -38.68 19.27
C ALA A 16 2.45 -37.97 17.89
N UNK A 17 1.38 -37.86 17.40
CA UNK A 17 1.13 -37.27 16.48
C UNK A 17 1.12 -36.00 16.58
N MET A 18 1.99 -35.40 16.20
CA MET A 18 2.09 -33.97 16.09
C MET A 18 1.13 -33.46 15.03
N THR A 19 0.02 -33.00 15.46
CA THR A 19 -0.84 -32.21 14.59
C THR A 19 -0.20 -30.85 14.42
N ALA A 20 0.42 -30.62 13.26
CA ALA A 20 0.88 -29.29 12.89
C ALA A 20 -0.37 -28.43 12.63
N SER A 21 -0.78 -27.67 13.63
CA SER A 21 -1.74 -26.58 13.45
C SER A 21 -1.02 -25.50 12.66
N GLY A 22 -1.24 -25.47 11.35
CA GLY A 22 -0.79 -24.38 10.51
C GLY A 22 -1.52 -23.11 10.94
N ALA A 23 -0.85 -22.29 11.74
CA ALA A 23 -1.31 -20.94 11.98
C ALA A 23 -1.17 -20.19 10.63
N PHE A 24 -2.28 -20.06 9.91
CA PHE A 24 -2.35 -19.05 8.85
C PHE A 24 -2.27 -17.71 9.57
N GLY A 25 -1.05 -17.21 9.69
CA GLY A 25 -0.82 -15.86 10.16
C GLY A 25 -1.47 -14.93 9.13
N GLY A 26 -2.66 -14.46 9.46
CA GLY A 26 -3.27 -13.39 8.69
C GLY A 26 -2.32 -12.21 8.77
N PHE A 27 -1.73 -11.83 7.62
CA PHE A 27 -1.01 -10.57 7.53
C PHE A 27 -2.05 -9.48 7.74
N ALA A 28 -2.14 -8.97 8.96
CA ALA A 28 -2.86 -7.73 9.18
C ALA A 28 -2.10 -6.68 8.37
N ALA A 29 -2.74 -6.13 7.35
CA ALA A 29 -2.16 -5.05 6.56
C ALA A 29 -1.74 -3.95 7.53
N ARG A 30 -0.46 -3.56 7.47
CA ARG A 30 0.01 -2.42 8.25
C ARG A 30 -0.77 -1.20 7.80
N ALA A 31 -1.03 -0.32 8.75
CA ALA A 31 -1.79 0.91 8.47
C ALA A 31 -1.14 1.77 7.37
N ASP A 32 0.13 1.51 7.05
CA ASP A 32 0.90 2.24 6.05
C ASP A 32 1.03 1.49 4.72
N ASP A 33 0.35 0.34 4.58
CA ASP A 33 0.38 -0.46 3.35
C ASP A 33 -0.24 0.36 2.20
N PRO A 34 0.47 0.52 1.06
CA PRO A 34 -0.12 1.20 -0.10
C PRO A 34 -1.41 0.54 -0.59
N GLY A 35 -1.62 -0.73 -0.27
CA GLY A 35 -2.88 -1.41 -0.52
C GLY A 35 -4.07 -0.78 0.19
N VAL A 36 -3.85 -0.12 1.34
CA VAL A 36 -4.92 0.60 2.04
C VAL A 36 -5.42 1.77 1.18
N LEU A 37 -4.51 2.54 0.59
CA LEU A 37 -4.87 3.64 -0.30
C LEU A 37 -5.59 3.12 -1.55
N TYR A 38 -5.03 2.10 -2.21
CA TYR A 38 -5.60 1.52 -3.42
C TYR A 38 -7.03 1.03 -3.18
N ASN A 39 -7.23 0.27 -2.11
CA ASN A 39 -8.55 -0.27 -1.77
C ASN A 39 -9.53 0.86 -1.40
N GLY A 40 -9.07 1.85 -0.64
CA GLY A 40 -9.90 3.00 -0.26
C GLY A 40 -10.34 3.81 -1.47
N ILE A 41 -9.40 4.09 -2.40
CA ILE A 41 -9.72 4.79 -3.66
C ILE A 41 -10.77 4.01 -4.45
N ASN A 42 -10.63 2.68 -4.57
CA ASN A 42 -11.60 1.89 -5.32
C ASN A 42 -12.97 1.86 -4.64
N GLN A 43 -13.02 1.88 -3.30
CA GLN A 43 -14.29 2.00 -2.59
C GLN A 43 -14.98 3.35 -2.87
N LEU A 44 -14.19 4.43 -2.96
CA LEU A 44 -14.72 5.75 -3.29
C LEU A 44 -15.21 5.85 -4.74
N ARG A 45 -14.61 5.05 -5.64
CA ARG A 45 -14.87 5.07 -7.09
C ARG A 45 -15.94 4.09 -7.55
N GLN A 46 -16.84 3.63 -6.69
CA GLN A 46 -17.82 2.58 -7.04
C GLN A 46 -18.63 2.92 -8.29
N ALA A 47 -18.95 4.22 -8.50
CA ALA A 47 -19.69 4.66 -9.69
C ALA A 47 -18.88 4.55 -10.98
N CYS A 48 -17.55 4.54 -10.90
CA CYS A 48 -16.66 4.46 -12.07
C CYS A 48 -16.17 3.03 -12.35
N GLY A 49 -16.31 2.14 -11.37
CA GLY A 49 -15.63 0.85 -11.37
C GLY A 49 -14.18 0.96 -10.91
N PRO A 50 -13.52 -0.18 -10.70
CA PRO A 50 -12.17 -0.19 -10.14
C PRO A 50 -11.14 0.38 -11.12
N ILE A 51 -10.20 1.13 -10.56
CA ILE A 51 -9.03 1.60 -11.30
C ILE A 51 -7.98 0.47 -11.31
N ALA A 52 -7.30 0.26 -12.43
CA ALA A 52 -6.25 -0.77 -12.51
C ALA A 52 -4.97 -0.25 -11.85
N GLU A 53 -4.40 -1.02 -10.94
CA GLU A 53 -3.11 -0.66 -10.36
C GLU A 53 -2.01 -0.87 -11.40
N ASP A 54 -1.15 0.13 -11.59
CA ASP A 54 -0.02 0.05 -12.52
C ASP A 54 1.27 0.31 -11.76
N PRO A 55 2.23 -0.63 -11.77
CA PRO A 55 3.46 -0.47 -10.98
C PRO A 55 4.30 0.74 -11.39
N ARG A 56 4.19 1.21 -12.63
CA ARG A 56 4.91 2.41 -13.07
C ARG A 56 4.33 3.67 -12.42
N LEU A 57 3.01 3.71 -12.26
CA LEU A 57 2.35 4.81 -11.53
C LEU A 57 2.67 4.72 -10.04
N THR A 58 2.70 3.50 -9.48
CA THR A 58 3.12 3.30 -8.09
C THR A 58 4.57 3.77 -7.88
N GLU A 59 5.47 3.49 -8.84
CA GLU A 59 6.86 3.95 -8.78
C GLU A 59 6.95 5.48 -8.79
N ALA A 60 6.20 6.14 -9.68
CA ALA A 60 6.17 7.61 -9.75
C ALA A 60 5.64 8.21 -8.44
N ALA A 61 4.55 7.65 -7.91
CA ALA A 61 3.97 8.08 -6.64
C ALA A 61 4.94 7.88 -5.48
N GLN A 62 5.64 6.73 -5.42
CA GLN A 62 6.60 6.43 -4.35
C GLN A 62 7.78 7.41 -4.40
N GLN A 63 8.31 7.67 -5.60
CA GLN A 63 9.40 8.63 -5.77
C GLN A 63 9.01 9.99 -5.18
N HIS A 64 7.79 10.45 -5.46
CA HIS A 64 7.35 11.75 -4.96
C HIS A 64 7.04 11.72 -3.45
N ALA A 65 6.41 10.65 -2.95
CA ALA A 65 6.15 10.51 -1.52
C ALA A 65 7.46 10.55 -0.71
N ASP A 66 8.48 9.86 -1.20
CA ASP A 66 9.81 9.84 -0.59
C ASP A 66 10.47 11.23 -0.63
N ASP A 67 10.33 11.92 -1.76
CA ASP A 67 10.88 13.27 -1.95
C ASP A 67 10.21 14.26 -0.99
N MET A 68 8.89 14.21 -0.90
CA MET A 68 8.12 15.03 0.05
C MET A 68 8.61 14.84 1.48
N LEU A 69 8.82 13.57 1.86
CA LEU A 69 9.23 13.22 3.22
C LEU A 69 10.66 13.66 3.52
N ARG A 70 11.60 13.37 2.61
CA ARG A 70 13.03 13.62 2.84
C ARG A 70 13.42 15.08 2.67
N ASN A 71 12.81 15.75 1.69
CA ASN A 71 13.22 17.11 1.30
C ASN A 71 12.21 18.19 1.71
N GLY A 72 11.12 17.79 2.38
CA GLY A 72 10.12 18.73 2.89
C GLY A 72 9.32 19.41 1.78
N VAL A 73 9.19 18.74 0.64
CA VAL A 73 8.37 19.25 -0.46
C VAL A 73 6.89 19.20 -0.07
N SER A 74 6.15 20.26 -0.30
CA SER A 74 4.72 20.32 -0.10
C SER A 74 4.04 20.74 -1.41
N GLY A 75 3.41 19.78 -2.08
CA GLY A 75 2.74 20.01 -3.35
C GLY A 75 3.23 19.06 -4.44
N HIS A 76 3.03 19.47 -5.69
CA HIS A 76 3.16 18.55 -6.83
C HIS A 76 4.53 18.59 -7.51
N ILE A 77 5.29 19.65 -7.30
CA ILE A 77 6.61 19.80 -7.95
C ILE A 77 7.67 19.22 -7.03
N GLY A 78 8.48 18.31 -7.56
CA GLY A 78 9.54 17.66 -6.80
C GLY A 78 10.69 18.60 -6.45
N SER A 79 11.53 18.19 -5.50
CA SER A 79 12.71 18.98 -5.11
C SER A 79 13.68 19.18 -6.28
N ASP A 80 13.64 18.30 -7.27
CA ASP A 80 14.43 18.38 -8.51
C ASP A 80 13.73 19.18 -9.61
N GLY A 81 12.55 19.75 -9.33
CA GLY A 81 11.74 20.50 -10.29
C GLY A 81 10.84 19.63 -11.17
N SER A 82 10.80 18.32 -10.94
CA SER A 82 9.98 17.42 -11.75
C SER A 82 8.49 17.64 -11.50
N SER A 83 7.70 17.60 -12.58
CA SER A 83 6.23 17.60 -12.51
C SER A 83 5.73 16.16 -12.34
N PRO A 84 4.47 15.97 -11.92
CA PRO A 84 3.88 14.62 -11.89
C PRO A 84 3.97 13.93 -13.25
N GLN A 85 3.67 14.65 -14.33
CA GLN A 85 3.74 14.10 -15.69
C GLN A 85 5.14 13.62 -16.04
N ALA A 86 6.16 14.39 -15.62
CA ALA A 86 7.56 14.03 -15.89
C ALA A 86 7.94 12.75 -15.13
N ARG A 87 7.51 12.62 -13.86
CA ARG A 87 7.78 11.41 -13.07
C ARG A 87 7.07 10.18 -13.65
N ILE A 88 5.80 10.33 -14.04
CA ILE A 88 5.01 9.27 -14.67
C ILE A 88 5.68 8.80 -15.97
N ALA A 89 6.13 9.76 -16.79
CA ALA A 89 6.82 9.44 -18.06
C ALA A 89 8.17 8.78 -17.80
N ALA A 90 8.92 9.25 -16.79
CA ALA A 90 10.22 8.69 -16.42
C ALA A 90 10.07 7.24 -15.91
N ALA A 91 8.97 6.93 -15.23
CA ALA A 91 8.64 5.57 -14.79
C ALA A 91 8.15 4.68 -15.96
N GLY A 92 8.05 5.22 -17.16
CA GLY A 92 7.72 4.46 -18.38
C GLY A 92 6.23 4.37 -18.70
N TYR A 93 5.37 5.11 -18.00
CA TYR A 93 3.94 5.11 -18.30
C TYR A 93 3.62 6.21 -19.34
N ARG A 94 3.01 5.83 -20.43
CA ARG A 94 2.59 6.77 -21.48
C ARG A 94 1.13 7.14 -21.25
N SER A 95 0.91 8.32 -20.69
CA SER A 95 -0.44 8.82 -20.40
C SER A 95 -0.89 9.84 -21.43
N ARG A 96 -2.17 9.76 -21.79
CA ARG A 96 -2.84 10.84 -22.56
C ARG A 96 -3.13 12.02 -21.62
N TYR A 97 -3.52 11.73 -20.40
CA TYR A 97 -3.69 12.72 -19.35
C TYR A 97 -3.53 12.04 -17.99
N SER A 98 -3.16 12.82 -17.00
CA SER A 98 -2.90 12.31 -15.65
C SER A 98 -3.33 13.33 -14.61
N GLY A 99 -3.47 12.87 -13.38
CA GLY A 99 -3.74 13.71 -12.21
C GLY A 99 -3.00 13.16 -11.01
N GLU A 100 -2.66 14.03 -10.09
CA GLU A 100 -1.95 13.62 -8.86
C GLU A 100 -2.66 14.21 -7.65
N ILE A 101 -2.72 13.42 -6.59
CA ILE A 101 -3.17 13.87 -5.27
C ILE A 101 -2.04 13.64 -4.28
N VAL A 102 -1.83 14.60 -3.37
CA VAL A 102 -0.75 14.53 -2.39
C VAL A 102 -1.30 14.81 -0.98
N PHE A 103 -0.62 14.27 0.03
CA PHE A 103 -0.98 14.46 1.43
C PHE A 103 0.30 14.37 2.27
N TRP A 104 0.34 15.17 3.35
CA TRP A 104 1.40 15.08 4.35
C TRP A 104 0.80 15.44 5.71
N ALA A 105 1.24 14.71 6.74
CA ALA A 105 0.76 14.95 8.10
C ALA A 105 1.77 14.43 9.12
N THR A 106 1.57 14.84 10.38
CA THR A 106 2.36 14.38 11.52
C THR A 106 1.41 13.91 12.64
N GLY A 107 1.93 13.05 13.50
CA GLY A 107 1.20 12.59 14.69
C GLY A 107 0.03 11.68 14.32
N SER A 108 -1.09 11.84 15.02
CA SER A 108 -2.26 10.96 14.86
C SER A 108 -2.94 11.11 13.49
N ALA A 109 -2.74 12.25 12.83
CA ALA A 109 -3.29 12.50 11.48
C ALA A 109 -2.44 11.83 10.37
N ALA A 110 -1.28 11.27 10.71
CA ALA A 110 -0.38 10.66 9.71
C ALA A 110 -0.82 9.22 9.39
N THR A 111 -1.98 9.07 8.76
CA THR A 111 -2.54 7.76 8.40
C THR A 111 -3.11 7.80 6.97
N PRO A 112 -3.12 6.64 6.28
CA PRO A 112 -3.76 6.56 4.96
C PRO A 112 -5.27 6.87 5.00
N GLY A 113 -5.95 6.53 6.09
CA GLY A 113 -7.37 6.86 6.25
C GLY A 113 -7.60 8.36 6.27
N GLU A 114 -6.76 9.09 7.02
CA GLU A 114 -6.85 10.55 7.07
C GLU A 114 -6.56 11.17 5.69
N ALA A 115 -5.61 10.59 4.93
CA ALA A 115 -5.32 11.05 3.58
C ALA A 115 -6.57 10.93 2.69
N LEU A 116 -7.24 9.77 2.73
CA LEU A 116 -8.48 9.55 1.95
C LEU A 116 -9.57 10.56 2.33
N ASP A 117 -9.76 10.77 3.63
CA ASP A 117 -10.79 11.70 4.13
C ASP A 117 -10.48 13.14 3.70
N MET A 118 -9.22 13.58 3.85
CA MET A 118 -8.79 14.93 3.47
C MET A 118 -8.93 15.16 1.97
N TRP A 119 -8.57 14.16 1.17
CA TRP A 119 -8.71 14.25 -0.29
C TRP A 119 -10.18 14.39 -0.70
N MET A 120 -11.09 13.66 -0.05
CA MET A 120 -12.52 13.73 -0.39
C MET A 120 -13.18 15.02 0.10
N GLN A 121 -12.63 15.66 1.13
CA GLN A 121 -13.12 16.97 1.59
C GLN A 121 -12.62 18.12 0.71
N SER A 122 -11.57 17.89 -0.09
CA SER A 122 -10.98 18.89 -0.96
C SER A 122 -11.56 18.77 -2.38
N PRO A 123 -12.31 19.75 -2.88
CA PRO A 123 -12.93 19.64 -4.21
C PRO A 123 -11.97 19.29 -5.35
N PRO A 124 -10.77 19.88 -5.47
CA PRO A 124 -9.88 19.48 -6.56
C PRO A 124 -9.38 18.06 -6.45
N HIS A 125 -9.04 17.57 -5.23
CA HIS A 125 -8.60 16.18 -5.06
C HIS A 125 -9.77 15.21 -5.33
N ARG A 126 -10.96 15.53 -4.81
CA ARG A 126 -12.16 14.70 -5.03
C ARG A 126 -12.47 14.60 -6.52
N ALA A 127 -12.31 15.70 -7.28
CA ALA A 127 -12.54 15.69 -8.72
C ALA A 127 -11.62 14.71 -9.45
N ILE A 128 -10.36 14.58 -9.00
CA ILE A 128 -9.42 13.61 -9.57
C ILE A 128 -9.88 12.19 -9.22
N ILE A 129 -10.16 11.93 -7.93
CA ILE A 129 -10.55 10.58 -7.47
C ILE A 129 -11.80 10.09 -8.21
N LEU A 130 -12.78 10.95 -8.39
CA LEU A 130 -14.08 10.56 -8.98
C LEU A 130 -14.14 10.73 -10.50
N ASN A 131 -13.01 11.02 -11.15
CA ASN A 131 -12.96 11.13 -12.61
C ASN A 131 -12.90 9.72 -13.22
N CYS A 132 -14.01 9.29 -13.80
CA CYS A 132 -14.12 7.98 -14.44
C CYS A 132 -13.26 7.84 -15.70
N GLY A 133 -12.73 8.94 -16.22
CA GLY A 133 -11.79 8.90 -17.35
C GLY A 133 -10.44 8.33 -17.00
N PHE A 134 -10.04 8.33 -15.72
CA PHE A 134 -8.83 7.66 -15.28
C PHE A 134 -9.08 6.15 -15.17
N THR A 135 -8.23 5.36 -15.80
CA THR A 135 -8.36 3.89 -15.87
C THR A 135 -7.24 3.16 -15.15
N ALA A 136 -6.13 3.85 -14.84
CA ALA A 136 -4.99 3.28 -14.12
C ALA A 136 -4.58 4.21 -12.99
N GLY A 137 -4.03 3.64 -11.91
CA GLY A 137 -3.55 4.42 -10.80
C GLY A 137 -2.40 3.73 -10.08
N GLY A 138 -1.62 4.53 -9.36
CA GLY A 138 -0.57 4.05 -8.47
C GLY A 138 -0.56 4.88 -7.20
N PHE A 139 -0.38 4.22 -6.06
CA PHE A 139 -0.52 4.86 -4.75
C PHE A 139 0.65 4.46 -3.87
N ALA A 140 1.15 5.43 -3.09
CA ALA A 140 2.33 5.20 -2.26
C ALA A 140 2.26 6.03 -0.98
N THR A 141 2.90 5.54 0.06
CA THR A 141 3.14 6.28 1.29
C THR A 141 4.62 6.20 1.63
N ALA A 142 5.11 7.24 2.31
CA ALA A 142 6.43 7.23 2.92
C ALA A 142 6.30 7.73 4.36
N ARG A 143 7.13 7.16 5.27
CA ARG A 143 7.01 7.47 6.69
C ARG A 143 8.39 7.60 7.33
N ASP A 144 8.51 8.57 8.21
CA ASP A 144 9.67 8.72 9.10
C ASP A 144 9.15 9.14 10.48
N GLY A 145 9.27 8.22 11.44
CA GLY A 145 8.75 8.44 12.78
C GLY A 145 7.24 8.70 12.75
N ASN A 146 6.83 9.87 13.21
CA ASN A 146 5.42 10.25 13.25
C ASN A 146 4.98 11.10 12.03
N LYS A 147 5.85 11.22 11.01
CA LYS A 147 5.51 11.94 9.77
C LYS A 147 5.13 10.95 8.70
N MET A 148 4.14 11.29 7.88
CA MET A 148 3.75 10.49 6.73
C MET A 148 3.41 11.39 5.56
N THR A 149 3.84 10.97 4.38
CA THR A 149 3.40 11.53 3.10
C THR A 149 2.66 10.45 2.33
N ALA A 150 1.72 10.85 1.48
CA ALA A 150 1.00 9.94 0.59
C ALA A 150 0.80 10.61 -0.75
N VAL A 151 0.93 9.83 -1.81
CA VAL A 151 0.75 10.30 -3.19
C VAL A 151 -0.11 9.28 -3.95
N GLY A 152 -1.01 9.79 -4.77
CA GLY A 152 -1.75 8.98 -5.71
C GLY A 152 -1.64 9.57 -7.10
N ASP A 153 -1.12 8.79 -8.04
CA ASP A 153 -1.05 9.14 -9.46
C ASP A 153 -2.14 8.40 -10.21
N PHE A 154 -2.91 9.14 -10.99
CA PHE A 154 -4.00 8.65 -11.84
C PHE A 154 -3.68 8.93 -13.29
N ALA A 155 -4.02 7.98 -14.18
CA ALA A 155 -3.72 8.15 -15.59
C ALA A 155 -4.74 7.44 -16.49
N ALA A 156 -4.77 7.90 -17.73
CA ALA A 156 -5.42 7.21 -18.84
C ALA A 156 -4.43 7.10 -19.99
N SER A 157 -4.36 5.94 -20.64
CA SER A 157 -3.53 5.67 -21.83
C SER A 157 -4.30 5.94 -23.12
#